data_a16195fccfe44d50eeccf69226e1a072
#
_entry.id   a16195fccfe44d50eeccf69226e1a072
#
_cell.length_a   1.000
_cell.length_b   1.000
_cell.length_c   1.000
_cell.angle_alpha   90.00
_cell.angle_beta   90.00
_cell.angle_gamma   90.00
#
_symmetry.space_group_name_H-M   'P 1'
#
loop_
_entity.id
_entity.type
_entity.pdbx_description
1 polymer ?
#
loop_
_entity_poly.entity_id
_entity_poly.type
_entity_poly.pdbx_seq_one_letter_code
_entity_poly.pdbx_strand_id
1 'polypeptide(L)'
;PILDVDSNAKNPVIGDRSFSHDANVVAHLGVACVRAMQECGVAACGKHFPGHGDTDMDSHFDLPKLPHALARLEQLEFVPFRAAIKANIAAIMSAHVVFETIDPEVPGTLSAKVITGLLRNALGFDGLILTDDLEMKAVADRFEIGDAAVRAVEAGCDILLVCKNLPVQIQAIDGLSRAIASGRISQDRLAQSRRRLELVLNTHAKI
;
A
#
# COMPACT_ATOMS: atom_id res chain seq x y z
N PRO A 1 9.67 0.41 -6.95
CA PRO A 1 10.09 -1.00 -7.11
C PRO A 1 9.15 -1.97 -6.39
N ILE A 2 9.11 -3.25 -6.84
CA ILE A 2 8.51 -4.35 -6.11
C ILE A 2 9.41 -4.68 -4.92
N LEU A 3 8.84 -4.66 -3.71
CA LEU A 3 9.54 -5.01 -2.46
C LEU A 3 9.01 -6.33 -1.88
N ASP A 4 8.10 -7.00 -2.60
CA ASP A 4 7.62 -8.33 -2.24
C ASP A 4 8.75 -9.36 -2.37
N VAL A 5 8.84 -10.23 -1.39
CA VAL A 5 9.79 -11.37 -1.40
C VAL A 5 9.10 -12.56 -2.05
N ASP A 6 9.71 -13.17 -3.07
CA ASP A 6 9.18 -14.36 -3.75
C ASP A 6 9.32 -15.58 -2.85
N SER A 7 8.48 -15.67 -1.81
CA SER A 7 8.49 -16.75 -0.83
C SER A 7 7.62 -17.95 -1.22
N ASN A 8 6.83 -17.81 -2.29
CA ASN A 8 5.98 -18.85 -2.84
C ASN A 8 6.19 -18.97 -4.36
N ALA A 9 6.92 -19.98 -4.80
CA ALA A 9 7.18 -20.23 -6.23
C ALA A 9 5.92 -20.48 -7.09
N LYS A 10 4.74 -20.62 -6.46
CA LYS A 10 3.44 -20.74 -7.15
C LYS A 10 2.66 -19.43 -7.18
N ASN A 11 3.24 -18.33 -6.67
CA ASN A 11 2.58 -17.05 -6.67
C ASN A 11 2.27 -16.59 -8.11
N PRO A 12 0.98 -16.40 -8.46
CA PRO A 12 0.59 -16.08 -9.84
C PRO A 12 0.77 -14.59 -10.18
N VAL A 13 1.03 -13.73 -9.19
CA VAL A 13 1.03 -12.26 -9.33
C VAL A 13 2.43 -11.69 -9.27
N ILE A 14 3.20 -12.06 -8.27
CA ILE A 14 4.53 -11.48 -8.04
C ILE A 14 5.57 -12.23 -8.86
N GLY A 15 5.80 -13.51 -8.61
CA GLY A 15 6.69 -14.37 -9.40
C GLY A 15 8.00 -13.67 -9.78
N ASP A 16 8.30 -13.67 -11.08
CA ASP A 16 9.49 -13.06 -11.68
C ASP A 16 9.56 -11.51 -11.61
N ARG A 17 8.50 -10.86 -11.11
CA ARG A 17 8.52 -9.42 -10.82
C ARG A 17 9.32 -9.11 -9.55
N SER A 18 9.46 -10.06 -8.62
CA SER A 18 10.29 -9.92 -7.43
C SER A 18 11.78 -9.95 -7.80
N PHE A 19 12.58 -9.23 -7.03
CA PHE A 19 14.04 -9.29 -7.17
C PHE A 19 14.62 -10.63 -6.71
N SER A 20 14.01 -11.30 -5.72
CA SER A 20 14.53 -12.54 -5.15
C SER A 20 13.55 -13.20 -4.17
N HIS A 21 13.82 -14.47 -3.83
CA HIS A 21 13.27 -15.17 -2.67
C HIS A 21 14.00 -14.84 -1.35
N ASP A 22 15.16 -14.20 -1.42
CA ASP A 22 15.91 -13.72 -0.24
C ASP A 22 15.53 -12.26 0.05
N ALA A 23 14.97 -12.02 1.23
CA ALA A 23 14.53 -10.70 1.66
C ALA A 23 15.65 -9.66 1.72
N ASN A 24 16.90 -10.08 2.01
CA ASN A 24 18.04 -9.15 2.03
C ASN A 24 18.46 -8.75 0.63
N VAL A 25 18.37 -9.66 -0.35
CA VAL A 25 18.59 -9.33 -1.77
C VAL A 25 17.52 -8.37 -2.26
N VAL A 26 16.24 -8.62 -1.96
CA VAL A 26 15.13 -7.70 -2.29
C VAL A 26 15.35 -6.33 -1.64
N ALA A 27 15.77 -6.30 -0.37
CA ALA A 27 16.08 -5.06 0.33
C ALA A 27 17.21 -4.28 -0.35
N HIS A 28 18.31 -4.95 -0.70
CA HIS A 28 19.47 -4.34 -1.32
C HIS A 28 19.13 -3.75 -2.70
N LEU A 29 18.53 -4.54 -3.58
CA LEU A 29 18.18 -4.12 -4.93
C LEU A 29 17.04 -3.09 -4.92
N GLY A 30 16.06 -3.27 -4.04
CA GLY A 30 14.97 -2.31 -3.83
C GLY A 30 15.49 -0.94 -3.42
N VAL A 31 16.42 -0.87 -2.46
CA VAL A 31 17.07 0.38 -2.04
C VAL A 31 17.87 1.02 -3.17
N ALA A 32 18.62 0.23 -3.93
CA ALA A 32 19.36 0.74 -5.09
C ALA A 32 18.41 1.38 -6.12
N CYS A 33 17.30 0.71 -6.41
CA CYS A 33 16.26 1.22 -7.30
C CYS A 33 15.62 2.52 -6.77
N VAL A 34 15.27 2.57 -5.47
CA VAL A 34 14.71 3.76 -4.81
C VAL A 34 15.65 4.95 -4.95
N ARG A 35 16.93 4.77 -4.63
CA ARG A 35 17.93 5.83 -4.71
C ARG A 35 18.08 6.34 -6.13
N ALA A 36 18.26 5.45 -7.10
CA ALA A 36 18.44 5.84 -8.50
C ALA A 36 17.23 6.63 -9.04
N MET A 37 16.00 6.20 -8.72
CA MET A 37 14.80 6.94 -9.12
C MET A 37 14.74 8.32 -8.48
N GLN A 38 14.99 8.42 -7.17
CA GLN A 38 14.84 9.68 -6.42
C GLN A 38 15.97 10.66 -6.72
N GLU A 39 17.18 10.20 -6.98
CA GLU A 39 18.29 11.01 -7.46
C GLU A 39 18.02 11.63 -8.85
N CYS A 40 17.23 10.93 -9.68
CA CYS A 40 16.76 11.45 -10.97
C CYS A 40 15.49 12.33 -10.86
N GLY A 41 15.03 12.65 -9.65
CA GLY A 41 13.84 13.50 -9.44
C GLY A 41 12.50 12.75 -9.57
N VAL A 42 12.50 11.40 -9.55
CA VAL A 42 11.29 10.59 -9.63
C VAL A 42 10.97 9.98 -8.26
N ALA A 43 9.82 10.33 -7.69
CA ALA A 43 9.36 9.74 -6.44
C ALA A 43 9.16 8.22 -6.57
N ALA A 44 9.91 7.44 -5.79
CA ALA A 44 9.79 6.00 -5.81
C ALA A 44 8.63 5.52 -4.94
N CYS A 45 7.87 4.50 -5.42
CA CYS A 45 6.82 3.83 -4.67
C CYS A 45 7.14 2.34 -4.50
N GLY A 46 7.38 1.91 -3.26
CA GLY A 46 7.62 0.51 -2.92
C GLY A 46 6.32 -0.25 -2.72
N LYS A 47 6.24 -1.51 -3.19
CA LYS A 47 4.99 -2.28 -3.16
C LYS A 47 5.19 -3.78 -3.08
N HIS A 48 4.22 -4.51 -2.56
CA HIS A 48 2.89 -4.14 -2.03
C HIS A 48 2.86 -4.43 -0.52
N PHE A 49 2.78 -3.40 0.31
CA PHE A 49 2.82 -3.55 1.78
C PHE A 49 1.54 -4.22 2.32
N PRO A 50 1.63 -5.13 3.29
CA PRO A 50 2.80 -5.59 4.05
C PRO A 50 3.58 -6.78 3.43
N GLY A 51 3.25 -7.21 2.21
CA GLY A 51 3.90 -8.27 1.44
C GLY A 51 2.88 -9.13 0.70
N HIS A 52 3.08 -9.29 -0.61
CA HIS A 52 2.19 -10.05 -1.51
C HIS A 52 2.88 -11.32 -2.08
N GLY A 53 4.15 -11.56 -1.68
CA GLY A 53 4.98 -12.59 -2.32
C GLY A 53 4.62 -14.04 -1.97
N ASP A 54 3.84 -14.29 -0.90
CA ASP A 54 3.44 -15.63 -0.48
C ASP A 54 1.97 -15.98 -0.82
N THR A 55 1.27 -15.13 -1.56
CA THR A 55 -0.13 -15.43 -1.94
C THR A 55 -0.17 -16.53 -2.99
N ASP A 56 -1.17 -17.39 -2.90
CA ASP A 56 -1.48 -18.45 -3.87
C ASP A 56 -2.61 -18.05 -4.83
N MET A 57 -3.20 -16.89 -4.62
CA MET A 57 -4.30 -16.32 -5.42
C MET A 57 -3.94 -14.94 -5.94
N ASP A 58 -4.44 -14.63 -7.14
CA ASP A 58 -4.29 -13.33 -7.76
C ASP A 58 -5.36 -12.36 -7.25
N SER A 59 -4.95 -11.27 -6.60
CA SER A 59 -5.82 -10.21 -6.09
C SER A 59 -6.61 -9.47 -7.19
N HIS A 60 -6.27 -9.64 -8.47
CA HIS A 60 -7.09 -9.18 -9.59
C HIS A 60 -8.37 -10.02 -9.77
N PHE A 61 -8.41 -11.24 -9.26
CA PHE A 61 -9.54 -12.16 -9.45
C PHE A 61 -10.28 -12.50 -8.16
N ASP A 62 -9.59 -12.51 -7.01
CA ASP A 62 -10.20 -12.77 -5.70
C ASP A 62 -9.40 -12.09 -4.58
N LEU A 63 -9.84 -12.21 -3.32
CA LEU A 63 -9.19 -11.64 -2.15
C LEU A 63 -8.27 -12.67 -1.48
N PRO A 64 -6.93 -12.57 -1.69
CA PRO A 64 -5.99 -13.48 -1.06
C PRO A 64 -5.99 -13.34 0.46
N LYS A 65 -5.77 -14.47 1.16
CA LYS A 65 -5.66 -14.51 2.62
C LYS A 65 -4.33 -15.15 3.02
N LEU A 66 -3.65 -14.55 3.98
CA LEU A 66 -2.40 -15.04 4.53
C LEU A 66 -2.52 -15.23 6.05
N PRO A 67 -2.27 -16.44 6.56
CA PRO A 67 -2.37 -16.76 7.99
C PRO A 67 -1.09 -16.38 8.76
N HIS A 68 -0.28 -15.46 8.21
CA HIS A 68 1.04 -15.15 8.76
C HIS A 68 0.96 -14.42 10.08
N ALA A 69 1.66 -14.94 11.09
CA ALA A 69 1.88 -14.25 12.34
C ALA A 69 2.78 -13.01 12.13
N LEU A 70 2.58 -11.98 12.94
CA LEU A 70 3.38 -10.75 12.88
C LEU A 70 4.89 -11.01 12.92
N ALA A 71 5.32 -11.97 13.75
CA ALA A 71 6.73 -12.36 13.84
C ALA A 71 7.32 -12.84 12.52
N ARG A 72 6.54 -13.55 11.69
CA ARG A 72 6.96 -13.92 10.34
C ARG A 72 7.10 -12.69 9.44
N LEU A 73 6.09 -11.81 9.43
CA LEU A 73 6.14 -10.59 8.64
C LEU A 73 7.36 -9.74 9.00
N GLU A 74 7.69 -9.65 10.27
CA GLU A 74 8.86 -8.91 10.76
C GLU A 74 10.19 -9.48 10.28
N GLN A 75 10.28 -10.82 10.17
CA GLN A 75 11.51 -11.52 9.80
C GLN A 75 11.71 -11.63 8.28
N LEU A 76 10.65 -11.55 7.49
CA LEU A 76 10.72 -11.74 6.04
C LEU A 76 10.14 -10.55 5.27
N GLU A 77 8.83 -10.38 5.30
CA GLU A 77 8.12 -9.44 4.43
C GLU A 77 8.48 -7.98 4.72
N PHE A 78 8.71 -7.61 6.00
CA PHE A 78 9.06 -6.24 6.38
C PHE A 78 10.52 -5.86 6.14
N VAL A 79 11.41 -6.80 5.90
CA VAL A 79 12.84 -6.53 5.71
C VAL A 79 13.10 -5.55 4.58
N PRO A 80 12.55 -5.74 3.35
CA PRO A 80 12.74 -4.80 2.26
C PRO A 80 12.07 -3.43 2.51
N PHE A 81 10.89 -3.41 3.15
CA PHE A 81 10.20 -2.16 3.47
C PHE A 81 10.96 -1.33 4.50
N ARG A 82 11.47 -1.97 5.57
CA ARG A 82 12.34 -1.27 6.55
C ARG A 82 13.57 -0.67 5.90
N ALA A 83 14.20 -1.39 4.97
CA ALA A 83 15.36 -0.91 4.24
C ALA A 83 15.00 0.29 3.34
N ALA A 84 13.87 0.22 2.63
CA ALA A 84 13.38 1.30 1.79
C ALA A 84 12.99 2.55 2.61
N ILE A 85 12.37 2.37 3.78
CA ILE A 85 12.03 3.47 4.71
C ILE A 85 13.31 4.15 5.20
N LYS A 86 14.34 3.38 5.60
CA LYS A 86 15.65 3.94 5.97
C LYS A 86 16.35 4.67 4.82
N ALA A 87 16.06 4.30 3.57
CA ALA A 87 16.54 4.99 2.38
C ALA A 87 15.66 6.19 1.97
N ASN A 88 14.73 6.62 2.82
CA ASN A 88 13.81 7.74 2.61
C ASN A 88 12.94 7.57 1.35
N ILE A 89 12.38 6.38 1.13
CA ILE A 89 11.44 6.16 0.03
C ILE A 89 10.25 7.12 0.11
N ALA A 90 9.86 7.73 -1.01
CA ALA A 90 8.82 8.74 -1.07
C ALA A 90 7.42 8.19 -0.82
N ALA A 91 7.14 6.98 -1.29
CA ALA A 91 5.81 6.39 -1.23
C ALA A 91 5.85 4.87 -1.01
N ILE A 92 4.79 4.34 -0.41
CA ILE A 92 4.54 2.89 -0.29
C ILE A 92 3.08 2.62 -0.69
N MET A 93 2.88 1.58 -1.53
CA MET A 93 1.57 1.12 -1.95
C MET A 93 1.15 -0.09 -1.11
N SER A 94 -0.10 -0.09 -0.66
CA SER A 94 -0.69 -1.18 0.11
C SER A 94 -1.12 -2.36 -0.77
N ALA A 95 -1.29 -3.54 -0.15
CA ALA A 95 -1.78 -4.75 -0.80
C ALA A 95 -3.26 -5.02 -0.48
N HIS A 96 -4.01 -5.53 -1.48
CA HIS A 96 -5.34 -6.09 -1.27
C HIS A 96 -5.26 -7.56 -0.83
N VAL A 97 -4.68 -7.77 0.34
CA VAL A 97 -4.48 -9.10 0.97
C VAL A 97 -5.00 -9.05 2.39
N VAL A 98 -5.75 -10.07 2.82
CA VAL A 98 -6.17 -10.23 4.21
C VAL A 98 -5.05 -10.90 5.00
N PHE A 99 -4.61 -10.28 6.08
CA PHE A 99 -3.65 -10.85 7.04
C PHE A 99 -4.45 -11.33 8.26
N GLU A 100 -4.84 -12.62 8.24
CA GLU A 100 -5.84 -13.18 9.16
C GLU A 100 -5.49 -13.02 10.64
N THR A 101 -4.20 -13.00 10.98
CA THR A 101 -3.74 -12.83 12.36
C THR A 101 -3.71 -11.37 12.84
N ILE A 102 -3.84 -10.41 11.90
CA ILE A 102 -3.80 -8.97 12.20
C ILE A 102 -5.20 -8.37 12.09
N ASP A 103 -5.84 -8.58 10.94
CA ASP A 103 -7.18 -8.11 10.67
C ASP A 103 -7.89 -9.06 9.70
N PRO A 104 -8.65 -10.04 10.21
CA PRO A 104 -9.27 -11.09 9.39
C PRO A 104 -10.46 -10.59 8.55
N GLU A 105 -11.00 -9.40 8.87
CA GLU A 105 -12.26 -8.93 8.29
C GLU A 105 -12.08 -8.12 7.00
N VAL A 106 -10.90 -7.49 6.83
CA VAL A 106 -10.67 -6.56 5.71
C VAL A 106 -9.28 -6.73 5.11
N PRO A 107 -9.10 -6.42 3.81
CA PRO A 107 -7.77 -6.39 3.20
C PRO A 107 -6.89 -5.32 3.84
N GLY A 108 -5.57 -5.52 3.80
CA GLY A 108 -4.58 -4.62 4.38
C GLY A 108 -4.78 -3.15 4.00
N THR A 109 -5.17 -2.88 2.75
CA THR A 109 -5.47 -1.52 2.26
C THR A 109 -6.58 -0.81 3.07
N LEU A 110 -7.56 -1.55 3.57
CA LEU A 110 -8.71 -1.01 4.33
C LEU A 110 -8.54 -1.17 5.85
N SER A 111 -7.42 -1.74 6.30
CA SER A 111 -7.15 -2.04 7.71
C SER A 111 -6.34 -0.93 8.38
N ALA A 112 -6.92 -0.24 9.35
CA ALA A 112 -6.19 0.69 10.20
C ALA A 112 -5.07 0.02 11.02
N LYS A 113 -5.24 -1.28 11.37
CA LYS A 113 -4.20 -2.04 12.07
C LYS A 113 -2.96 -2.21 11.18
N VAL A 114 -3.16 -2.47 9.86
CA VAL A 114 -2.08 -2.64 8.90
C VAL A 114 -1.47 -1.29 8.52
N ILE A 115 -2.29 -0.35 8.04
CA ILE A 115 -1.78 0.91 7.47
C ILE A 115 -1.26 1.84 8.58
N THR A 116 -2.10 2.20 9.54
CA THR A 116 -1.69 3.10 10.62
C THR A 116 -0.87 2.35 11.66
N GLY A 117 -1.32 1.17 12.10
CA GLY A 117 -0.67 0.41 13.16
C GLY A 117 0.73 -0.07 12.77
N LEU A 118 0.86 -0.80 11.69
CA LEU A 118 2.14 -1.38 11.28
C LEU A 118 2.99 -0.38 10.48
N LEU A 119 2.46 0.17 9.38
CA LEU A 119 3.30 0.97 8.47
C LEU A 119 3.65 2.33 9.07
N ARG A 120 2.66 3.09 9.59
CA ARG A 120 2.93 4.41 10.18
C ARG A 120 3.66 4.29 11.51
N ASN A 121 3.07 3.54 12.46
CA ASN A 121 3.53 3.58 13.85
C ASN A 121 4.69 2.62 14.10
N ALA A 122 4.56 1.33 13.76
CA ALA A 122 5.59 0.34 14.09
C ALA A 122 6.84 0.46 13.19
N LEU A 123 6.66 0.73 11.88
CA LEU A 123 7.78 0.91 10.95
C LEU A 123 8.22 2.39 10.81
N GLY A 124 7.46 3.34 11.34
CA GLY A 124 7.81 4.76 11.36
C GLY A 124 7.78 5.43 9.98
N PHE A 125 6.95 4.96 9.05
CA PHE A 125 6.88 5.53 7.71
C PHE A 125 6.04 6.81 7.67
N ASP A 126 6.63 7.94 7.31
CA ASP A 126 5.92 9.24 7.18
C ASP A 126 5.80 9.76 5.73
N GLY A 127 6.17 8.97 4.73
CA GLY A 127 5.93 9.27 3.31
C GLY A 127 4.47 9.02 2.88
N LEU A 128 4.19 9.11 1.57
CA LEU A 128 2.86 8.85 1.01
C LEU A 128 2.49 7.37 1.07
N ILE A 129 1.27 7.08 1.50
CA ILE A 129 0.68 5.74 1.38
C ILE A 129 -0.40 5.76 0.29
N LEU A 130 -0.21 4.89 -0.71
CA LEU A 130 -1.16 4.71 -1.81
C LEU A 130 -1.95 3.42 -1.58
N THR A 131 -3.21 3.38 -2.01
CA THR A 131 -3.88 2.10 -2.22
C THR A 131 -3.33 1.44 -3.48
N ASP A 132 -3.49 0.11 -3.63
CA ASP A 132 -3.57 -0.48 -4.96
C ASP A 132 -4.91 -0.09 -5.61
N ASP A 133 -5.14 -0.48 -6.86
CA ASP A 133 -6.35 -0.10 -7.60
C ASP A 133 -7.62 -0.66 -6.93
N LEU A 134 -8.46 0.23 -6.40
CA LEU A 134 -9.69 -0.14 -5.70
C LEU A 134 -10.74 -0.81 -6.63
N GLU A 135 -10.53 -0.79 -7.96
CA GLU A 135 -11.35 -1.54 -8.92
C GLU A 135 -10.93 -3.01 -9.06
N MET A 136 -9.86 -3.46 -8.37
CA MET A 136 -9.51 -4.87 -8.33
C MET A 136 -10.58 -5.66 -7.60
N LYS A 137 -10.91 -6.88 -8.09
CA LYS A 137 -12.01 -7.70 -7.55
C LYS A 137 -11.85 -8.03 -6.07
N ALA A 138 -10.63 -8.10 -5.57
CA ALA A 138 -10.35 -8.27 -4.15
C ALA A 138 -11.09 -7.24 -3.26
N VAL A 139 -11.33 -6.03 -3.78
CA VAL A 139 -12.09 -4.96 -3.12
C VAL A 139 -13.46 -4.77 -3.77
N ALA A 140 -13.52 -4.60 -5.09
CA ALA A 140 -14.73 -4.21 -5.81
C ALA A 140 -15.89 -5.21 -5.68
N ASP A 141 -15.60 -6.51 -5.53
CA ASP A 141 -16.64 -7.54 -5.37
C ASP A 141 -17.21 -7.61 -3.94
N ARG A 142 -16.61 -6.87 -2.97
CA ARG A 142 -16.94 -6.97 -1.54
C ARG A 142 -17.34 -5.65 -0.90
N PHE A 143 -16.95 -4.55 -1.48
CA PHE A 143 -17.18 -3.22 -0.94
C PHE A 143 -17.72 -2.29 -2.02
N GLU A 144 -18.73 -1.49 -1.66
CA GLU A 144 -19.11 -0.34 -2.48
C GLU A 144 -17.92 0.62 -2.59
N ILE A 145 -17.59 1.06 -3.81
CA ILE A 145 -16.37 1.82 -4.08
C ILE A 145 -16.25 3.10 -3.24
N GLY A 146 -17.37 3.78 -3.00
CA GLY A 146 -17.40 4.97 -2.15
C GLY A 146 -17.07 4.66 -0.69
N ASP A 147 -17.54 3.53 -0.16
CA ASP A 147 -17.20 3.09 1.20
C ASP A 147 -15.76 2.58 1.28
N ALA A 148 -15.29 1.82 0.27
CA ALA A 148 -13.90 1.38 0.18
C ALA A 148 -12.93 2.58 0.18
N ALA A 149 -13.22 3.62 -0.60
CA ALA A 149 -12.44 4.85 -0.64
C ALA A 149 -12.38 5.53 0.73
N VAL A 150 -13.52 5.64 1.43
CA VAL A 150 -13.58 6.23 2.76
C VAL A 150 -12.79 5.40 3.77
N ARG A 151 -12.97 4.08 3.79
CA ARG A 151 -12.23 3.16 4.69
C ARG A 151 -10.72 3.22 4.45
N ALA A 152 -10.27 3.30 3.21
CA ALA A 152 -8.84 3.44 2.90
C ALA A 152 -8.25 4.74 3.49
N VAL A 153 -8.98 5.86 3.42
CA VAL A 153 -8.56 7.12 4.07
C VAL A 153 -8.57 6.98 5.60
N GLU A 154 -9.60 6.36 6.17
CA GLU A 154 -9.69 6.09 7.62
C GLU A 154 -8.56 5.16 8.08
N ALA A 155 -8.18 4.16 7.27
CA ALA A 155 -7.06 3.28 7.55
C ALA A 155 -5.71 4.02 7.55
N GLY A 156 -5.58 5.14 6.83
CA GLY A 156 -4.37 5.96 6.80
C GLY A 156 -3.76 6.17 5.42
N CYS A 157 -4.39 5.70 4.33
CA CYS A 157 -3.94 5.96 2.97
C CYS A 157 -4.11 7.43 2.59
N ASP A 158 -3.14 7.99 1.88
CA ASP A 158 -3.10 9.40 1.48
C ASP A 158 -3.57 9.60 0.04
N ILE A 159 -3.35 8.62 -0.84
CA ILE A 159 -3.73 8.62 -2.25
C ILE A 159 -4.51 7.34 -2.55
N LEU A 160 -5.61 7.48 -3.27
CA LEU A 160 -6.45 6.37 -3.70
C LEU A 160 -6.34 6.18 -5.20
N LEU A 161 -6.16 4.94 -5.65
CA LEU A 161 -6.13 4.59 -7.06
C LEU A 161 -7.48 4.01 -7.49
N VAL A 162 -8.08 4.58 -8.52
CA VAL A 162 -9.28 4.07 -9.23
C VAL A 162 -8.99 4.26 -10.71
N CYS A 163 -8.56 3.19 -11.40
CA CYS A 163 -7.72 3.35 -12.58
C CYS A 163 -8.47 3.22 -13.91
N LYS A 164 -9.67 2.60 -13.94
CA LYS A 164 -10.26 2.15 -15.21
C LYS A 164 -11.53 2.90 -15.62
N ASN A 165 -12.51 3.01 -14.70
CA ASN A 165 -13.85 3.40 -15.04
C ASN A 165 -14.22 4.77 -14.47
N LEU A 166 -14.45 5.76 -15.33
CA LEU A 166 -14.86 7.10 -14.89
C LEU A 166 -16.10 7.11 -13.98
N PRO A 167 -17.19 6.35 -14.24
CA PRO A 167 -18.31 6.26 -13.31
C PRO A 167 -17.91 5.78 -11.91
N VAL A 168 -16.96 4.84 -11.80
CA VAL A 168 -16.45 4.32 -10.52
C VAL A 168 -15.61 5.37 -9.81
N GLN A 169 -14.80 6.14 -10.55
CA GLN A 169 -14.05 7.28 -10.01
C GLN A 169 -15.00 8.34 -9.40
N ILE A 170 -16.08 8.66 -10.12
CA ILE A 170 -17.10 9.62 -9.62
C ILE A 170 -17.74 9.09 -8.33
N GLN A 171 -18.12 7.81 -8.27
CA GLN A 171 -18.70 7.21 -7.05
C GLN A 171 -17.73 7.25 -5.86
N ALA A 172 -16.43 7.01 -6.10
CA ALA A 172 -15.41 7.13 -5.05
C ALA A 172 -15.31 8.57 -4.54
N ILE A 173 -15.28 9.57 -5.45
CA ILE A 173 -15.25 11.00 -5.10
C ILE A 173 -16.51 11.40 -4.32
N ASP A 174 -17.68 10.95 -4.74
CA ASP A 174 -18.95 11.24 -4.06
C ASP A 174 -18.99 10.64 -2.66
N GLY A 175 -18.46 9.41 -2.49
CA GLY A 175 -18.32 8.76 -1.19
C GLY A 175 -17.44 9.59 -0.24
N LEU A 176 -16.26 9.99 -0.71
CA LEU A 176 -15.34 10.84 0.04
C LEU A 176 -15.97 12.20 0.38
N SER A 177 -16.62 12.84 -0.58
CA SER A 177 -17.26 14.14 -0.39
C SER A 177 -18.32 14.10 0.71
N ARG A 178 -19.18 13.06 0.71
CA ARG A 178 -20.17 12.84 1.78
C ARG A 178 -19.51 12.57 3.14
N ALA A 179 -18.44 11.77 3.17
CA ALA A 179 -17.74 11.46 4.42
C ALA A 179 -17.04 12.70 5.02
N ILE A 180 -16.50 13.58 4.18
CA ILE A 180 -15.93 14.88 4.59
C ILE A 180 -17.03 15.81 5.10
N ALA A 181 -18.13 15.94 4.37
CA ALA A 181 -19.23 16.81 4.75
C ALA A 181 -19.90 16.39 6.08
N SER A 182 -19.97 15.08 6.34
CA SER A 182 -20.51 14.53 7.61
C SER A 182 -19.52 14.56 8.77
N GLY A 183 -18.24 14.90 8.53
CA GLY A 183 -17.18 14.85 9.54
C GLY A 183 -16.62 13.44 9.82
N ARG A 184 -17.04 12.41 9.09
CA ARG A 184 -16.47 11.05 9.19
C ARG A 184 -14.98 11.05 8.84
N ILE A 185 -14.57 11.80 7.80
CA ILE A 185 -13.17 12.13 7.54
C ILE A 185 -12.91 13.54 8.07
N SER A 186 -12.03 13.66 9.06
CA SER A 186 -11.71 14.95 9.68
C SER A 186 -10.84 15.84 8.79
N GLN A 187 -10.92 17.16 8.99
CA GLN A 187 -10.04 18.12 8.31
C GLN A 187 -8.56 17.88 8.64
N ASP A 188 -8.26 17.46 9.88
CA ASP A 188 -6.89 17.12 10.30
C ASP A 188 -6.35 15.93 9.51
N ARG A 189 -7.19 14.91 9.24
CA ARG A 189 -6.78 13.76 8.41
C ARG A 189 -6.45 14.19 6.99
N LEU A 190 -7.25 15.06 6.40
CA LEU A 190 -6.99 15.63 5.06
C LEU A 190 -5.72 16.48 5.05
N ALA A 191 -5.55 17.34 6.06
CA ALA A 191 -4.35 18.16 6.19
C ALA A 191 -3.06 17.33 6.30
N GLN A 192 -3.10 16.18 6.98
CA GLN A 192 -1.97 15.24 7.05
C GLN A 192 -1.61 14.70 5.66
N SER A 193 -2.59 14.23 4.88
CA SER A 193 -2.34 13.72 3.53
C SER A 193 -1.81 14.82 2.60
N ARG A 194 -2.41 15.99 2.65
CA ARG A 194 -1.98 17.16 1.87
C ARG A 194 -0.53 17.52 2.16
N ARG A 195 -0.14 17.62 3.43
CA ARG A 195 1.24 17.93 3.83
C ARG A 195 2.24 16.92 3.27
N ARG A 196 1.94 15.62 3.33
CA ARG A 196 2.80 14.57 2.77
C ARG A 196 2.91 14.67 1.25
N LEU A 197 1.79 14.93 0.57
CA LEU A 197 1.77 15.13 -0.87
C LEU A 197 2.63 16.33 -1.27
N GLU A 198 2.45 17.47 -0.62
CA GLU A 198 3.23 18.69 -0.87
C GLU A 198 4.74 18.46 -0.64
N LEU A 199 5.11 17.71 0.42
CA LEU A 199 6.50 17.36 0.69
C LEU A 199 7.11 16.53 -0.45
N VAL A 200 6.40 15.50 -0.92
CA VAL A 200 6.89 14.65 -2.01
C VAL A 200 6.99 15.42 -3.33
N LEU A 201 5.99 16.24 -3.67
CA LEU A 201 6.02 17.07 -4.87
C LEU A 201 7.18 18.07 -4.83
N ASN A 202 7.39 18.76 -3.71
CA ASN A 202 8.48 19.72 -3.56
C ASN A 202 9.87 19.08 -3.60
N THR A 203 9.97 17.81 -3.20
CA THR A 203 11.25 17.09 -3.17
C THR A 203 11.60 16.45 -4.51
N HIS A 204 10.61 15.88 -5.21
CA HIS A 204 10.84 15.03 -6.37
C HIS A 204 10.24 15.54 -7.69
N ALA A 205 9.30 16.49 -7.66
CA ALA A 205 8.71 17.07 -8.89
C ALA A 205 9.44 18.38 -9.28
N LYS A 206 10.75 18.34 -9.40
CA LYS A 206 11.53 19.44 -9.98
C LYS A 206 11.43 19.34 -11.51
N ILE A 207 10.35 19.89 -12.07
CA ILE A 207 10.20 20.15 -13.50
C ILE A 207 10.85 21.49 -13.84
#